data_325c374e3ce6608c3ad9f0d302c0fc0f
#
_entry.id   325c374e3ce6608c3ad9f0d302c0fc0f
#
_cell.length_a   1.000
_cell.length_b   1.000
_cell.length_c   1.000
_cell.angle_alpha   90.00
_cell.angle_beta   90.00
_cell.angle_gamma   90.00
#
_symmetry.space_group_name_H-M   'P 1'
#
loop_
_entity.id
_entity.type
_entity.pdbx_description
1 polymer ?
#
loop_
_entity_poly.entity_id
_entity_poly.type
_entity_poly.pdbx_seq_one_letter_code
_entity_poly.pdbx_strand_id
1 'polypeptide(L)'
;KTTVETMPKSIYFNRASRGGPNKTPEFSFILVGWGAGTGEASSPLKSLLHTYDKSRGFGASNRGRYSNPEVDRLVEDALATVDDAKRKNLLEKATEMAINDLGIIPLHYQVNTWAARTGIKYNARTDEATVYSDVFTQ
;
A
#
# COMPACT_ATOMS: atom_id res chain seq x y z
N LYS A 1 -18.23 2.31 19.37
CA LYS A 1 -18.31 3.75 19.02
C LYS A 1 -16.98 4.15 18.39
N THR A 2 -17.01 4.74 17.21
CA THR A 2 -15.81 5.16 16.47
C THR A 2 -15.87 6.67 16.25
N THR A 3 -14.74 7.35 16.44
CA THR A 3 -14.57 8.74 16.07
C THR A 3 -13.70 8.80 14.81
N VAL A 4 -14.16 9.51 13.79
CA VAL A 4 -13.41 9.72 12.55
C VAL A 4 -12.71 11.07 12.63
N GLU A 5 -11.40 11.07 12.43
CA GLU A 5 -10.59 12.28 12.35
C GLU A 5 -10.01 12.43 10.94
N THR A 6 -10.02 13.65 10.43
CA THR A 6 -9.33 14.01 9.19
C THR A 6 -8.28 15.08 9.49
N MET A 7 -7.16 15.03 8.77
CA MET A 7 -6.04 15.93 9.01
C MET A 7 -5.17 16.10 7.76
N PRO A 8 -4.33 17.13 7.69
CA PRO A 8 -3.36 17.28 6.60
C PRO A 8 -2.44 16.07 6.48
N LYS A 9 -2.07 15.72 5.25
CA LYS A 9 -1.26 14.54 4.92
C LYS A 9 0.03 14.41 5.76
N SER A 10 0.74 15.51 5.98
CA SER A 10 1.99 15.52 6.76
C SER A 10 1.76 15.14 8.22
N ILE A 11 0.69 15.64 8.83
CA ILE A 11 0.30 15.32 10.20
C ILE A 11 -0.15 13.87 10.28
N TYR A 12 -1.00 13.45 9.35
CA TYR A 12 -1.50 12.07 9.27
C TYR A 12 -0.37 11.04 9.24
N PHE A 13 0.57 11.16 8.32
CA PHE A 13 1.67 10.18 8.21
C PHE A 13 2.67 10.26 9.37
N ASN A 14 2.86 11.42 9.99
CA ASN A 14 3.67 11.52 11.19
C ASN A 14 3.02 10.75 12.36
N ARG A 15 1.73 11.00 12.63
CA ARG A 15 0.97 10.31 13.67
C ARG A 15 0.87 8.81 13.38
N ALA A 16 0.56 8.42 12.14
CA ALA A 16 0.45 7.02 11.72
C ALA A 16 1.77 6.23 11.83
N SER A 17 2.90 6.91 11.84
CA SER A 17 4.22 6.25 11.89
C SER A 17 4.92 6.38 13.23
N ARG A 18 4.73 7.49 13.95
CA ARG A 18 5.54 7.87 15.13
C ARG A 18 4.78 8.66 16.19
N GLY A 19 3.50 8.89 16.06
CA GLY A 19 2.73 9.74 16.97
C GLY A 19 2.45 9.10 18.33
N GLY A 20 2.52 7.79 18.42
CA GLY A 20 2.30 7.06 19.66
C GLY A 20 3.54 6.99 20.57
N PRO A 21 3.40 6.41 21.77
CA PRO A 21 4.50 6.20 22.70
C PRO A 21 5.69 5.47 22.05
N ASN A 22 6.90 5.83 22.43
CA ASN A 22 8.13 5.23 21.89
C ASN A 22 8.27 5.32 20.35
N LYS A 23 7.66 6.34 19.73
CA LYS A 23 7.65 6.53 18.28
C LYS A 23 7.00 5.37 17.52
N THR A 24 5.95 4.81 18.08
CA THR A 24 5.10 3.80 17.45
C THR A 24 3.94 4.46 16.70
N PRO A 25 3.19 3.73 15.85
CA PRO A 25 1.93 4.20 15.30
C PRO A 25 0.92 4.58 16.41
N GLU A 26 0.19 5.67 16.20
CA GLU A 26 -0.76 6.21 17.19
C GLU A 26 -2.17 5.63 17.01
N PHE A 27 -2.56 5.28 15.77
CA PHE A 27 -3.93 4.91 15.45
C PHE A 27 -4.19 3.41 15.63
N SER A 28 -5.37 3.08 16.14
CA SER A 28 -5.88 1.70 16.15
C SER A 28 -6.41 1.27 14.78
N PHE A 29 -6.89 2.22 13.98
CA PHE A 29 -7.44 1.99 12.65
C PHE A 29 -7.16 3.20 11.76
N ILE A 30 -6.70 2.96 10.53
CA ILE A 30 -6.40 4.03 9.57
C ILE A 30 -6.88 3.66 8.18
N LEU A 31 -7.27 4.67 7.40
CA LEU A 31 -7.54 4.54 5.97
C LEU A 31 -6.33 5.05 5.19
N VAL A 32 -5.79 4.23 4.31
CA VAL A 32 -4.64 4.60 3.48
C VAL A 32 -4.77 4.03 2.07
N GLY A 33 -4.39 4.80 1.06
CA GLY A 33 -4.24 4.31 -0.30
C GLY A 33 -2.86 3.69 -0.53
N TRP A 34 -2.81 2.68 -1.40
CA TRP A 34 -1.57 2.06 -1.84
C TRP A 34 -1.66 1.65 -3.31
N GLY A 35 -0.64 2.01 -4.08
CA GLY A 35 -0.47 1.57 -5.47
C GLY A 35 0.65 0.53 -5.57
N ALA A 36 0.39 -0.56 -6.30
CA ALA A 36 1.41 -1.55 -6.64
C ALA A 36 2.15 -1.11 -7.90
N GLY A 37 3.27 -0.40 -7.75
CA GLY A 37 4.02 0.20 -8.86
C GLY A 37 4.53 -0.80 -9.91
N THR A 38 4.67 -2.07 -9.54
CA THR A 38 5.06 -3.18 -10.45
C THR A 38 3.87 -3.91 -11.05
N GLY A 39 2.63 -3.55 -10.66
CA GLY A 39 1.40 -4.23 -11.10
C GLY A 39 1.18 -5.59 -10.46
N GLU A 40 1.97 -5.97 -9.44
CA GLU A 40 1.84 -7.25 -8.73
C GLU A 40 1.89 -7.07 -7.21
N ALA A 41 1.51 -8.10 -6.44
CA ALA A 41 1.26 -8.01 -5.02
C ALA A 41 2.51 -7.94 -4.12
N SER A 42 3.73 -8.15 -4.66
CA SER A 42 4.94 -8.22 -3.81
C SER A 42 5.22 -6.92 -3.05
N SER A 43 5.05 -5.78 -3.71
CA SER A 43 5.29 -4.47 -3.10
C SER A 43 4.33 -4.17 -1.93
N PRO A 44 3.00 -4.28 -2.08
CA PRO A 44 2.09 -4.08 -0.96
C PRO A 44 2.27 -5.13 0.15
N LEU A 45 2.46 -6.40 -0.16
CA LEU A 45 2.71 -7.44 0.84
C LEU A 45 3.98 -7.16 1.64
N LYS A 46 5.09 -6.89 0.96
CA LYS A 46 6.37 -6.54 1.59
C LYS A 46 6.27 -5.31 2.49
N SER A 47 5.54 -4.29 2.06
CA SER A 47 5.56 -2.99 2.73
C SER A 47 4.49 -2.84 3.80
N LEU A 48 3.30 -3.40 3.58
CA LEU A 48 2.13 -3.21 4.45
C LEU A 48 1.87 -4.37 5.41
N LEU A 49 2.22 -5.60 5.02
CA LEU A 49 1.77 -6.82 5.69
C LEU A 49 2.91 -7.69 6.23
N HIS A 50 4.11 -7.63 5.67
CA HIS A 50 5.25 -8.30 6.27
C HIS A 50 5.54 -7.73 7.66
N THR A 51 5.93 -8.59 8.60
CA THR A 51 6.41 -8.18 9.92
C THR A 51 7.45 -7.07 9.81
N TYR A 52 7.31 -6.05 10.65
CA TYR A 52 8.22 -4.91 10.62
C TYR A 52 9.64 -5.32 11.00
N ASP A 53 10.56 -5.19 10.05
CA ASP A 53 11.99 -5.38 10.23
C ASP A 53 12.76 -4.23 9.56
N LYS A 54 13.21 -3.29 10.39
CA LYS A 54 13.97 -2.13 9.91
C LYS A 54 15.29 -2.53 9.26
N SER A 55 15.94 -3.55 9.78
CA SER A 55 17.29 -3.98 9.33
C SER A 55 17.24 -4.56 7.92
N ARG A 56 16.17 -5.26 7.59
CA ARG A 56 15.94 -5.91 6.29
C ARG A 56 15.06 -5.08 5.33
N GLY A 57 14.47 -3.98 5.82
CA GLY A 57 13.60 -3.11 5.03
C GLY A 57 12.21 -3.70 4.76
N PHE A 58 11.74 -4.59 5.61
CA PHE A 58 10.41 -5.17 5.54
C PHE A 58 9.42 -4.42 6.43
N GLY A 59 8.15 -4.44 6.06
CA GLY A 59 7.06 -3.87 6.86
C GLY A 59 7.16 -2.37 7.12
N ALA A 60 7.88 -1.61 6.29
CA ALA A 60 8.15 -0.20 6.53
C ALA A 60 6.87 0.65 6.63
N SER A 61 5.78 0.22 6.02
CA SER A 61 4.46 0.84 6.06
C SER A 61 3.42 0.02 6.82
N ASN A 62 3.83 -1.04 7.49
CA ASN A 62 2.99 -1.86 8.36
C ASN A 62 2.70 -1.12 9.68
N ARG A 63 1.80 -0.16 9.62
CA ARG A 63 1.44 0.68 10.76
C ARG A 63 0.57 -0.03 11.78
N GLY A 64 -0.20 -1.03 11.34
CA GLY A 64 -0.99 -1.90 12.21
C GLY A 64 -0.17 -2.92 12.99
N ARG A 65 1.13 -3.05 12.68
CA ARG A 65 2.03 -4.05 13.29
C ARG A 65 1.51 -5.48 13.16
N TYR A 66 0.81 -5.76 12.05
CA TYR A 66 0.49 -7.13 11.67
C TYR A 66 1.76 -7.98 11.62
N SER A 67 1.68 -9.22 12.06
CA SER A 67 2.80 -10.15 12.04
C SER A 67 2.27 -11.58 11.92
N ASN A 68 2.70 -12.26 10.87
CA ASN A 68 2.43 -13.68 10.66
C ASN A 68 3.65 -14.30 9.97
N PRO A 69 4.41 -15.18 10.65
CA PRO A 69 5.63 -15.76 10.11
C PRO A 69 5.43 -16.55 8.81
N GLU A 70 4.25 -17.14 8.60
CA GLU A 70 3.96 -17.87 7.35
C GLU A 70 3.73 -16.89 6.18
N VAL A 71 3.05 -15.77 6.42
CA VAL A 71 2.94 -14.69 5.42
C VAL A 71 4.32 -14.14 5.09
N ASP A 72 5.15 -13.88 6.10
CA ASP A 72 6.52 -13.39 5.90
C ASP A 72 7.32 -14.34 5.02
N ARG A 73 7.29 -15.64 5.32
CA ARG A 73 7.97 -16.67 4.54
C ARG A 73 7.48 -16.71 3.08
N LEU A 74 6.17 -16.71 2.85
CA LEU A 74 5.59 -16.72 1.50
C LEU A 74 6.02 -15.49 0.68
N VAL A 75 6.06 -14.32 1.31
CA VAL A 75 6.50 -13.08 0.67
C VAL A 75 8.00 -13.15 0.34
N GLU A 76 8.83 -13.60 1.25
CA GLU A 76 10.28 -13.75 1.04
C GLU A 76 10.58 -14.77 -0.06
N ASP A 77 9.92 -15.91 -0.05
CA ASP A 77 10.03 -16.94 -1.08
C ASP A 77 9.61 -16.39 -2.47
N ALA A 78 8.52 -15.59 -2.53
CA ALA A 78 8.09 -14.96 -3.76
C ALA A 78 9.11 -13.95 -4.29
N LEU A 79 9.72 -13.16 -3.41
CA LEU A 79 10.74 -12.19 -3.78
C LEU A 79 12.03 -12.86 -4.30
N ALA A 80 12.32 -14.08 -3.85
CA ALA A 80 13.47 -14.88 -4.30
C ALA A 80 13.17 -15.75 -5.54
N THR A 81 11.89 -15.83 -5.98
CA THR A 81 11.46 -16.71 -7.07
C THR A 81 11.44 -15.96 -8.39
N VAL A 82 12.09 -16.50 -9.42
CA VAL A 82 12.12 -15.97 -10.80
C VAL A 82 11.01 -16.60 -11.67
N ASP A 83 10.57 -17.81 -11.36
CA ASP A 83 9.49 -18.48 -12.07
C ASP A 83 8.16 -17.75 -11.79
N ASP A 84 7.54 -17.23 -12.85
CA ASP A 84 6.35 -16.38 -12.75
C ASP A 84 5.14 -17.14 -12.18
N ALA A 85 4.95 -18.41 -12.57
CA ALA A 85 3.82 -19.21 -12.10
C ALA A 85 3.95 -19.55 -10.59
N LYS A 86 5.15 -19.93 -10.19
CA LYS A 86 5.46 -20.20 -8.78
C LYS A 86 5.35 -18.92 -7.95
N ARG A 87 5.92 -17.82 -8.43
CA ARG A 87 5.85 -16.50 -7.78
C ARG A 87 4.40 -16.05 -7.59
N LYS A 88 3.60 -16.13 -8.65
CA LYS A 88 2.17 -15.82 -8.59
C LYS A 88 1.46 -16.62 -7.49
N ASN A 89 1.66 -17.94 -7.45
CA ASN A 89 1.03 -18.82 -6.45
C ASN A 89 1.43 -18.43 -5.02
N LEU A 90 2.70 -18.09 -4.78
CA LEU A 90 3.18 -17.64 -3.47
C LEU A 90 2.53 -16.32 -3.04
N LEU A 91 2.42 -15.35 -3.96
CA LEU A 91 1.80 -14.05 -3.70
C LEU A 91 0.29 -14.18 -3.46
N GLU A 92 -0.41 -15.04 -4.20
CA GLU A 92 -1.83 -15.32 -4.00
C GLU A 92 -2.08 -15.90 -2.60
N LYS A 93 -1.31 -16.91 -2.20
CA LYS A 93 -1.42 -17.51 -0.86
C LYS A 93 -1.13 -16.52 0.26
N ALA A 94 -0.06 -15.73 0.12
CA ALA A 94 0.28 -14.70 1.09
C ALA A 94 -0.83 -13.65 1.22
N THR A 95 -1.42 -13.25 0.10
CA THR A 95 -2.53 -12.30 0.07
C THR A 95 -3.77 -12.87 0.75
N GLU A 96 -4.18 -14.08 0.37
CA GLU A 96 -5.34 -14.75 0.96
C GLU A 96 -5.19 -14.90 2.47
N MET A 97 -4.04 -15.37 2.94
CA MET A 97 -3.78 -15.54 4.36
C MET A 97 -3.84 -14.21 5.12
N ALA A 98 -3.15 -13.17 4.63
CA ALA A 98 -3.10 -11.88 5.30
C ALA A 98 -4.45 -11.16 5.32
N ILE A 99 -5.30 -11.34 4.30
CA ILE A 99 -6.66 -10.81 4.27
C ILE A 99 -7.57 -11.58 5.24
N ASN A 100 -7.46 -12.90 5.29
CA ASN A 100 -8.24 -13.73 6.23
C ASN A 100 -7.87 -13.43 7.69
N ASP A 101 -6.61 -13.10 7.96
CA ASP A 101 -6.14 -12.63 9.28
C ASP A 101 -6.54 -11.19 9.59
N LEU A 102 -7.24 -10.49 8.69
CA LEU A 102 -7.57 -9.08 8.81
C LEU A 102 -6.35 -8.16 9.00
N GLY A 103 -5.22 -8.52 8.42
CA GLY A 103 -4.01 -7.69 8.41
C GLY A 103 -4.24 -6.33 7.76
N ILE A 104 -5.07 -6.30 6.73
CA ILE A 104 -5.72 -5.11 6.14
C ILE A 104 -7.15 -5.45 5.71
N ILE A 105 -7.97 -4.42 5.53
CA ILE A 105 -9.33 -4.55 5.00
C ILE A 105 -9.40 -3.77 3.69
N PRO A 106 -9.38 -4.43 2.51
CA PRO A 106 -9.57 -3.77 1.24
C PRO A 106 -10.98 -3.16 1.15
N LEU A 107 -11.07 -1.89 0.77
CA LEU A 107 -12.35 -1.20 0.71
C LEU A 107 -12.80 -0.93 -0.72
N HIS A 108 -11.98 -0.28 -1.53
CA HIS A 108 -12.30 0.12 -2.91
C HIS A 108 -11.04 0.51 -3.68
N TYR A 109 -11.15 0.57 -4.99
CA TYR A 109 -10.17 1.25 -5.82
C TYR A 109 -10.47 2.75 -5.84
N GLN A 110 -9.44 3.55 -5.62
CA GLN A 110 -9.56 5.01 -5.65
C GLN A 110 -9.85 5.47 -7.08
N VAL A 111 -10.81 6.37 -7.23
CA VAL A 111 -11.04 7.09 -8.49
C VAL A 111 -10.16 8.32 -8.52
N ASN A 112 -9.33 8.44 -9.55
CA ASN A 112 -8.48 9.60 -9.76
C ASN A 112 -9.19 10.62 -10.64
N THR A 113 -9.06 11.89 -10.30
CA THR A 113 -9.68 12.99 -11.03
C THR A 113 -8.62 14.02 -11.43
N TRP A 114 -8.75 14.53 -12.63
CA TRP A 114 -7.91 15.62 -13.14
C TRP A 114 -8.80 16.77 -13.56
N ALA A 115 -8.34 17.99 -13.36
CA ALA A 115 -8.95 19.20 -13.84
C ALA A 115 -8.00 19.95 -14.77
N ALA A 116 -8.52 20.43 -15.90
CA ALA A 116 -7.77 21.22 -16.86
C ALA A 116 -8.55 22.46 -17.26
N ARG A 117 -7.85 23.49 -17.76
CA ARG A 117 -8.49 24.66 -18.36
C ARG A 117 -9.21 24.25 -19.65
N THR A 118 -10.25 25.00 -19.99
CA THR A 118 -10.93 24.86 -21.29
C THR A 118 -9.92 24.91 -22.44
N GLY A 119 -10.04 23.98 -23.39
CA GLY A 119 -9.10 23.84 -24.51
C GLY A 119 -7.87 22.99 -24.22
N ILE A 120 -7.68 22.52 -22.99
CA ILE A 120 -6.63 21.55 -22.63
C ILE A 120 -7.28 20.19 -22.33
N LYS A 121 -6.73 19.15 -22.88
CA LYS A 121 -7.11 17.76 -22.59
C LYS A 121 -5.94 16.99 -22.00
N TYR A 122 -6.27 15.96 -21.23
CA TYR A 122 -5.31 15.06 -20.62
C TYR A 122 -5.78 13.60 -20.75
N ASN A 123 -4.92 12.72 -21.22
CA ASN A 123 -5.19 11.29 -21.20
C ASN A 123 -4.87 10.73 -19.81
N ALA A 124 -5.94 10.50 -19.02
CA ALA A 124 -5.81 10.00 -17.66
C ALA A 124 -5.16 8.62 -17.62
N ARG A 125 -4.22 8.41 -16.71
CA ARG A 125 -3.44 7.17 -16.54
C ARG A 125 -3.93 6.40 -15.33
N THR A 126 -3.85 5.06 -15.42
CA THR A 126 -4.18 4.17 -14.31
C THR A 126 -3.10 4.12 -13.22
N ASP A 127 -1.87 4.52 -13.52
CA ASP A 127 -0.75 4.59 -12.58
C ASP A 127 -0.72 5.90 -11.75
N GLU A 128 -1.76 6.73 -11.86
CA GLU A 128 -1.92 8.01 -11.17
C GLU A 128 -0.87 9.08 -11.54
N ALA A 129 0.07 8.77 -12.41
CA ALA A 129 1.09 9.73 -12.86
C ALA A 129 0.47 10.77 -13.79
N THR A 130 0.88 12.03 -13.63
CA THR A 130 0.57 13.11 -14.58
C THR A 130 1.83 13.39 -15.38
N VAL A 131 1.81 13.04 -16.67
CA VAL A 131 2.97 13.25 -17.57
C VAL A 131 2.61 14.25 -18.66
N TYR A 132 3.56 15.12 -19.00
CA TYR A 132 3.34 16.22 -19.94
C TYR A 132 3.04 15.74 -21.37
N SER A 133 3.57 14.58 -21.78
CA SER A 133 3.29 13.99 -23.09
C SER A 133 1.82 13.65 -23.32
N ASP A 134 1.06 13.47 -22.25
CA ASP A 134 -0.37 13.11 -22.31
C ASP A 134 -1.28 14.34 -22.24
N VAL A 135 -0.69 15.54 -22.22
CA VAL A 135 -1.40 16.82 -22.25
C VAL A 135 -1.42 17.37 -23.68
N PHE A 136 -2.57 17.73 -24.19
CA PHE A 136 -2.72 18.28 -25.55
C PHE A 136 -3.82 19.33 -25.62
N THR A 137 -3.75 20.17 -26.65
CA THR A 137 -4.81 21.14 -26.97
C THR A 137 -5.89 20.48 -27.83
N GLN A 138 -7.11 20.98 -27.68
CA GLN A 138 -8.25 20.54 -28.50
C GLN A 138 -8.29 21.37 -29.79
#